data_8ac33b439f96f5b76f7fd6a3775d983d
#
_entry.id   8ac33b439f96f5b76f7fd6a3775d983d
#
_cell.length_a   1.000
_cell.length_b   1.000
_cell.length_c   1.000
_cell.angle_alpha   90.00
_cell.angle_beta   90.00
_cell.angle_gamma   90.00
#
_symmetry.space_group_name_H-M   'P 1'
#
loop_
_entity.id
_entity.type
_entity.pdbx_description
1 polymer ?
#
loop_
_entity_poly.entity_id
_entity_poly.type
_entity_poly.pdbx_seq_one_letter_code
_entity_poly.pdbx_strand_id
1 'polypeptide(L)'
;MSILFELKNVRKVYRMGEEKVVALDDVSLTFEKGKVYCLFGTSGSGKSTLLNLLAGLEKPTKGSIIFMGKPLEKLNETQLALYRQRYIGFVFQSYNLLPTLTAIENVTLPLIFRKVPKRERQRAAKAMLKAVGLKDRFSHKPSELSGGQQQRVSMARAFVNDPAVVFADEPTGNLDTKTTFEMMDMITELANKNRQTLIIVTHDTEIARYADQIIHIRDGNIESIEELNRKEEELKNEKLQN
;
A
#
# COMPACT_ATOMS: atom_id res chain seq x y z
N MET A 1 -8.57 -13.67 14.91
CA MET A 1 -7.76 -12.82 14.02
C MET A 1 -7.53 -11.47 14.70
N SER A 2 -6.39 -10.80 14.47
CA SER A 2 -6.10 -9.54 15.19
C SER A 2 -6.37 -8.34 14.29
N ILE A 3 -7.13 -7.37 14.82
CA ILE A 3 -7.48 -6.13 14.10
C ILE A 3 -6.23 -5.28 13.91
N LEU A 4 -6.03 -4.78 12.67
CA LEU A 4 -5.00 -3.80 12.33
C LEU A 4 -5.56 -2.38 12.38
N PHE A 5 -6.67 -2.14 11.65
CA PHE A 5 -7.41 -0.88 11.69
C PHE A 5 -8.87 -1.10 12.04
N GLU A 6 -9.44 -0.17 12.80
CA GLU A 6 -10.86 -0.06 13.05
C GLU A 6 -11.28 1.40 12.80
N LEU A 7 -12.19 1.60 11.86
CA LEU A 7 -12.78 2.89 11.52
C LEU A 7 -14.18 2.97 12.10
N LYS A 8 -14.51 4.09 12.77
CA LYS A 8 -15.82 4.33 13.38
C LYS A 8 -16.38 5.67 12.92
N ASN A 9 -17.42 5.61 12.10
CA ASN A 9 -18.16 6.77 11.57
C ASN A 9 -17.23 7.85 11.01
N VAL A 10 -16.24 7.43 10.21
CA VAL A 10 -15.21 8.31 9.65
C VAL A 10 -15.80 9.17 8.56
N ARG A 11 -15.67 10.50 8.72
CA ARG A 11 -16.06 11.50 7.73
C ARG A 11 -14.87 12.39 7.40
N LYS A 12 -14.69 12.69 6.11
CA LYS A 12 -13.69 13.64 5.63
C LYS A 12 -14.32 14.66 4.71
N VAL A 13 -14.16 15.94 5.07
CA VAL A 13 -14.65 17.08 4.29
C VAL A 13 -13.47 17.97 3.94
N TYR A 14 -13.31 18.28 2.66
CA TYR A 14 -12.38 19.30 2.17
C TYR A 14 -13.10 20.62 1.96
N ARG A 15 -12.38 21.71 2.16
CA ARG A 15 -12.85 23.07 1.83
C ARG A 15 -12.10 23.56 0.61
N MET A 16 -12.82 23.87 -0.45
CA MET A 16 -12.29 24.42 -1.70
C MET A 16 -12.89 25.83 -1.88
N GLY A 17 -12.21 26.83 -1.31
CA GLY A 17 -12.79 28.17 -1.19
C GLY A 17 -14.02 28.17 -0.27
N GLU A 18 -15.19 28.59 -0.81
CA GLU A 18 -16.46 28.54 -0.07
C GLU A 18 -17.19 27.19 -0.12
N GLU A 19 -16.82 26.33 -1.06
CA GLU A 19 -17.45 25.02 -1.22
C GLU A 19 -16.92 23.98 -0.26
N LYS A 20 -17.80 23.05 0.14
CA LYS A 20 -17.45 21.88 0.96
C LYS A 20 -17.65 20.62 0.13
N VAL A 21 -16.56 19.88 -0.07
CA VAL A 21 -16.58 18.57 -0.73
C VAL A 21 -16.48 17.47 0.32
N VAL A 22 -17.52 16.66 0.43
CA VAL A 22 -17.52 15.47 1.30
C VAL A 22 -16.84 14.34 0.54
N ALA A 23 -15.62 13.99 0.94
CA ALA A 23 -14.84 12.95 0.27
C ALA A 23 -15.06 11.56 0.90
N LEU A 24 -15.43 11.49 2.18
CA LEU A 24 -15.90 10.28 2.86
C LEU A 24 -17.04 10.66 3.79
N ASP A 25 -18.10 9.84 3.83
CA ASP A 25 -19.26 10.07 4.67
C ASP A 25 -19.66 8.81 5.44
N ASP A 26 -19.48 8.85 6.76
CA ASP A 26 -19.88 7.81 7.71
C ASP A 26 -19.26 6.41 7.46
N VAL A 27 -17.99 6.36 7.11
CA VAL A 27 -17.28 5.10 6.83
C VAL A 27 -16.93 4.37 8.12
N SER A 28 -17.49 3.17 8.29
CA SER A 28 -17.15 2.23 9.36
C SER A 28 -16.65 0.92 8.76
N LEU A 29 -15.41 0.51 9.11
CA LEU A 29 -14.72 -0.60 8.45
C LEU A 29 -13.64 -1.16 9.38
N THR A 30 -13.34 -2.45 9.22
CA THR A 30 -12.27 -3.14 9.97
C THR A 30 -11.32 -3.84 9.02
N PHE A 31 -10.02 -3.67 9.24
CA PHE A 31 -8.97 -4.40 8.54
C PHE A 31 -8.25 -5.33 9.51
N GLU A 32 -8.11 -6.58 9.14
CA GLU A 32 -7.38 -7.60 9.90
C GLU A 32 -5.91 -7.64 9.47
N LYS A 33 -5.04 -8.08 10.37
CA LYS A 33 -3.61 -8.25 10.04
C LYS A 33 -3.37 -9.41 9.09
N GLY A 34 -2.45 -9.20 8.14
CA GLY A 34 -1.95 -10.23 7.24
C GLY A 34 -2.91 -10.61 6.11
N LYS A 35 -3.98 -9.83 5.90
CA LYS A 35 -4.88 -9.96 4.75
C LYS A 35 -4.52 -8.98 3.65
N VAL A 36 -4.94 -9.28 2.44
CA VAL A 36 -4.87 -8.38 1.28
C VAL A 36 -6.26 -7.80 1.02
N TYR A 37 -6.36 -6.49 1.01
CA TYR A 37 -7.58 -5.74 0.75
C TYR A 37 -7.48 -4.97 -0.55
N CYS A 38 -8.59 -4.82 -1.24
CA CYS A 38 -8.73 -3.92 -2.38
C CYS A 38 -9.77 -2.85 -2.07
N LEU A 39 -9.38 -1.58 -2.14
CA LEU A 39 -10.29 -0.44 -2.19
C LEU A 39 -10.63 -0.20 -3.66
N PHE A 40 -11.81 -0.59 -4.07
CA PHE A 40 -12.27 -0.58 -5.45
C PHE A 40 -13.32 0.51 -5.69
N GLY A 41 -13.26 1.17 -6.84
CA GLY A 41 -14.24 2.18 -7.24
C GLY A 41 -13.70 3.13 -8.30
N THR A 42 -14.56 3.98 -8.84
CA THR A 42 -14.21 4.98 -9.87
C THR A 42 -13.30 6.09 -9.33
N SER A 43 -12.67 6.85 -10.24
CA SER A 43 -11.92 8.05 -9.84
C SER A 43 -12.83 9.03 -9.07
N GLY A 44 -12.31 9.64 -8.01
CA GLY A 44 -13.08 10.55 -7.16
C GLY A 44 -13.99 9.90 -6.12
N SER A 45 -14.11 8.56 -6.07
CA SER A 45 -15.01 7.88 -5.12
C SER A 45 -14.57 7.94 -3.64
N GLY A 46 -13.36 8.45 -3.32
CA GLY A 46 -12.87 8.58 -1.94
C GLY A 46 -11.74 7.60 -1.55
N LYS A 47 -11.31 6.70 -2.44
CA LYS A 47 -10.27 5.67 -2.17
C LYS A 47 -8.96 6.25 -1.65
N SER A 48 -8.37 7.20 -2.39
CA SER A 48 -7.09 7.83 -2.01
C SER A 48 -7.26 8.68 -0.73
N THR A 49 -8.43 9.27 -0.51
CA THR A 49 -8.74 9.93 0.76
C THR A 49 -8.72 8.94 1.92
N LEU A 50 -9.37 7.79 1.77
CA LEU A 50 -9.36 6.74 2.79
C LEU A 50 -7.94 6.23 3.05
N LEU A 51 -7.17 5.99 1.99
CA LEU A 51 -5.76 5.59 2.10
C LEU A 51 -4.94 6.64 2.86
N ASN A 52 -5.09 7.93 2.54
CA ASN A 52 -4.37 9.02 3.23
C ASN A 52 -4.70 9.09 4.73
N LEU A 53 -5.96 8.86 5.09
CA LEU A 53 -6.39 8.81 6.48
C LEU A 53 -5.78 7.60 7.21
N LEU A 54 -5.82 6.41 6.63
CA LEU A 54 -5.20 5.19 7.18
C LEU A 54 -3.68 5.33 7.32
N ALA A 55 -3.05 5.99 6.36
CA ALA A 55 -1.62 6.27 6.41
C ALA A 55 -1.24 7.37 7.41
N GLY A 56 -2.20 8.05 8.02
CA GLY A 56 -1.95 9.19 8.91
C GLY A 56 -1.29 10.38 8.18
N LEU A 57 -1.54 10.53 6.89
CA LEU A 57 -1.15 11.71 6.11
C LEU A 57 -2.13 12.85 6.33
N GLU A 58 -3.38 12.50 6.65
CA GLU A 58 -4.45 13.42 6.98
C GLU A 58 -5.23 12.92 8.19
N LYS A 59 -5.95 13.81 8.85
CA LYS A 59 -6.89 13.47 9.93
C LYS A 59 -8.33 13.48 9.43
N PRO A 60 -9.21 12.63 9.97
CA PRO A 60 -10.64 12.69 9.68
C PRO A 60 -11.24 13.99 10.21
N THR A 61 -12.31 14.49 9.56
CA THR A 61 -13.08 15.63 10.04
C THR A 61 -13.96 15.24 11.23
N LYS A 62 -14.50 14.00 11.20
CA LYS A 62 -15.27 13.37 12.28
C LYS A 62 -14.97 11.87 12.31
N GLY A 63 -15.36 11.21 13.41
CA GLY A 63 -15.13 9.79 13.61
C GLY A 63 -13.74 9.49 14.14
N SER A 64 -13.38 8.21 14.16
CA SER A 64 -12.13 7.72 14.76
C SER A 64 -11.49 6.66 13.88
N ILE A 65 -10.15 6.67 13.81
CA ILE A 65 -9.35 5.64 13.14
C ILE A 65 -8.39 5.05 14.17
N ILE A 66 -8.62 3.82 14.51
CA ILE A 66 -7.86 3.11 15.53
C ILE A 66 -6.88 2.15 14.84
N PHE A 67 -5.59 2.35 15.03
CA PHE A 67 -4.52 1.48 14.55
C PHE A 67 -3.95 0.67 15.71
N MET A 68 -4.08 -0.65 15.68
CA MET A 68 -3.59 -1.56 16.73
C MET A 68 -3.98 -1.08 18.15
N GLY A 69 -5.25 -0.65 18.32
CA GLY A 69 -5.80 -0.15 19.58
C GLY A 69 -5.47 1.32 19.92
N LYS A 70 -4.75 2.06 19.04
CA LYS A 70 -4.39 3.46 19.27
C LYS A 70 -5.10 4.38 18.28
N PRO A 71 -5.83 5.42 18.74
CA PRO A 71 -6.53 6.37 17.89
C PRO A 71 -5.54 7.32 17.19
N LEU A 72 -5.52 7.29 15.83
CA LEU A 72 -4.59 8.09 15.02
C LEU A 72 -4.90 9.59 15.07
N GLU A 73 -6.16 9.98 15.17
CA GLU A 73 -6.58 11.39 15.22
C GLU A 73 -6.07 12.12 16.45
N LYS A 74 -5.73 11.39 17.54
CA LYS A 74 -5.15 11.96 18.76
C LYS A 74 -3.65 12.19 18.69
N LEU A 75 -2.97 11.62 17.68
CA LEU A 75 -1.54 11.78 17.50
C LEU A 75 -1.22 13.18 16.96
N ASN A 76 -0.11 13.77 17.44
CA ASN A 76 0.44 14.99 16.84
C ASN A 76 1.28 14.64 15.59
N GLU A 77 1.74 15.67 14.84
CA GLU A 77 2.47 15.47 13.58
C GLU A 77 3.78 14.67 13.75
N THR A 78 4.50 14.89 14.84
CA THR A 78 5.72 14.12 15.15
C THR A 78 5.40 12.64 15.39
N GLN A 79 4.32 12.36 16.13
CA GLN A 79 3.87 10.99 16.39
C GLN A 79 3.34 10.31 15.13
N LEU A 80 2.62 11.04 14.25
CA LEU A 80 2.17 10.55 12.94
C LEU A 80 3.37 10.28 12.02
N ALA A 81 4.41 11.12 12.03
CA ALA A 81 5.64 10.85 11.28
C ALA A 81 6.34 9.57 11.75
N LEU A 82 6.42 9.34 13.06
CA LEU A 82 6.97 8.10 13.63
C LEU A 82 6.09 6.88 13.32
N TYR A 83 4.76 7.04 13.32
CA TYR A 83 3.81 6.02 12.91
C TYR A 83 4.06 5.60 11.46
N ARG A 84 4.11 6.56 10.51
CA ARG A 84 4.42 6.28 9.10
C ARG A 84 5.76 5.60 8.94
N GLN A 85 6.79 6.14 9.58
CA GLN A 85 8.15 5.61 9.51
C GLN A 85 8.24 4.16 9.98
N ARG A 86 7.47 3.77 11.00
CA ARG A 86 7.60 2.46 11.64
C ARG A 86 6.70 1.39 11.02
N TYR A 87 5.49 1.77 10.62
CA TYR A 87 4.44 0.80 10.32
C TYR A 87 3.95 0.81 8.88
N ILE A 88 4.31 1.83 8.08
CA ILE A 88 3.75 2.04 6.76
C ILE A 88 4.80 1.86 5.68
N GLY A 89 4.45 1.10 4.64
CA GLY A 89 5.12 1.07 3.35
C GLY A 89 4.21 1.65 2.27
N PHE A 90 4.79 2.29 1.23
CA PHE A 90 4.04 2.84 0.11
C PHE A 90 4.63 2.37 -1.22
N VAL A 91 3.75 1.87 -2.09
CA VAL A 91 4.00 1.63 -3.51
C VAL A 91 3.09 2.58 -4.29
N PHE A 92 3.66 3.48 -5.09
CA PHE A 92 2.93 4.50 -5.84
C PHE A 92 2.91 4.18 -7.33
N GLN A 93 1.90 4.65 -8.03
CA GLN A 93 1.81 4.60 -9.48
C GLN A 93 3.01 5.26 -10.18
N SER A 94 3.45 6.43 -9.70
CA SER A 94 4.55 7.23 -10.25
C SER A 94 5.93 6.84 -9.70
N TYR A 95 6.07 5.66 -9.08
CA TYR A 95 7.29 5.13 -8.45
C TYR A 95 7.85 6.00 -7.32
N ASN A 96 7.83 7.31 -7.44
CA ASN A 96 8.33 8.32 -6.48
C ASN A 96 9.77 8.03 -6.01
N LEU A 97 10.62 7.61 -6.95
CA LEU A 97 12.04 7.43 -6.70
C LEU A 97 12.76 8.78 -6.75
N LEU A 98 13.75 8.98 -5.89
CA LEU A 98 14.62 10.13 -5.95
C LEU A 98 15.60 9.96 -7.12
N PRO A 99 15.55 10.81 -8.16
CA PRO A 99 16.30 10.59 -9.40
C PRO A 99 17.81 10.73 -9.25
N THR A 100 18.26 11.42 -8.20
CA THR A 100 19.69 11.61 -7.89
C THR A 100 20.31 10.41 -7.18
N LEU A 101 19.48 9.52 -6.60
CA LEU A 101 19.89 8.36 -5.83
C LEU A 101 19.84 7.09 -6.68
N THR A 102 20.77 6.19 -6.42
CA THR A 102 20.77 4.83 -6.99
C THR A 102 19.62 3.97 -6.46
N ALA A 103 19.35 2.82 -7.06
CA ALA A 103 18.33 1.88 -6.59
C ALA A 103 18.54 1.48 -5.12
N ILE A 104 19.77 1.12 -4.73
CA ILE A 104 20.06 0.75 -3.34
C ILE A 104 19.89 1.93 -2.38
N GLU A 105 20.25 3.14 -2.77
CA GLU A 105 20.08 4.33 -1.95
C GLU A 105 18.61 4.67 -1.77
N ASN A 106 17.78 4.59 -2.84
CA ASN A 106 16.33 4.73 -2.73
C ASN A 106 15.73 3.73 -1.74
N VAL A 107 16.13 2.46 -1.80
CA VAL A 107 15.63 1.41 -0.89
C VAL A 107 16.13 1.62 0.53
N THR A 108 17.30 2.21 0.76
CA THR A 108 17.81 2.46 2.11
C THR A 108 17.16 3.65 2.83
N LEU A 109 16.41 4.52 2.13
CA LEU A 109 15.85 5.75 2.72
C LEU A 109 15.00 5.52 3.99
N PRO A 110 14.03 4.59 4.02
CA PRO A 110 13.25 4.33 5.23
C PRO A 110 14.11 3.91 6.42
N LEU A 111 15.17 3.14 6.16
CA LEU A 111 16.09 2.68 7.19
C LEU A 111 17.02 3.79 7.71
N ILE A 112 17.34 4.78 6.86
CA ILE A 112 18.12 5.98 7.27
C ILE A 112 17.31 6.77 8.30
N PHE A 113 16.04 7.02 8.03
CA PHE A 113 15.15 7.73 8.95
C PHE A 113 14.97 6.98 10.29
N ARG A 114 15.04 5.64 10.27
CA ARG A 114 15.05 4.80 11.48
C ARG A 114 16.42 4.74 12.17
N LYS A 115 17.42 5.46 11.68
CA LYS A 115 18.79 5.48 12.22
C LYS A 115 19.47 4.10 12.22
N VAL A 116 19.08 3.22 11.28
CA VAL A 116 19.73 1.91 11.12
C VAL A 116 21.18 2.10 10.65
N PRO A 117 22.17 1.41 11.24
CA PRO A 117 23.58 1.53 10.84
C PRO A 117 23.79 1.25 9.34
N LYS A 118 24.75 1.97 8.72
CA LYS A 118 25.02 1.91 7.27
C LYS A 118 25.19 0.47 6.76
N ARG A 119 25.95 -0.35 7.47
CA ARG A 119 26.22 -1.74 7.08
C ARG A 119 24.94 -2.59 7.06
N GLU A 120 24.09 -2.45 8.07
CA GLU A 120 22.85 -3.19 8.21
C GLU A 120 21.80 -2.77 7.15
N ARG A 121 21.60 -1.45 6.96
CA ARG A 121 20.64 -0.96 5.97
C ARG A 121 21.04 -1.32 4.54
N GLN A 122 22.33 -1.32 4.20
CA GLN A 122 22.82 -1.76 2.91
C GLN A 122 22.60 -3.27 2.70
N ARG A 123 22.82 -4.10 3.74
CA ARG A 123 22.55 -5.54 3.69
C ARG A 123 21.06 -5.80 3.46
N ALA A 124 20.18 -5.12 4.20
CA ALA A 124 18.73 -5.24 4.05
C ALA A 124 18.25 -4.80 2.65
N ALA A 125 18.73 -3.64 2.17
CA ALA A 125 18.37 -3.14 0.84
C ALA A 125 18.84 -4.08 -0.28
N LYS A 126 20.06 -4.62 -0.20
CA LYS A 126 20.56 -5.61 -1.17
C LYS A 126 19.73 -6.89 -1.16
N ALA A 127 19.34 -7.37 0.01
CA ALA A 127 18.51 -8.56 0.14
C ALA A 127 17.13 -8.32 -0.50
N MET A 128 16.52 -7.17 -0.25
CA MET A 128 15.22 -6.82 -0.80
C MET A 128 15.27 -6.60 -2.32
N LEU A 129 16.29 -5.90 -2.84
CA LEU A 129 16.50 -5.74 -4.29
C LEU A 129 16.72 -7.09 -5.00
N LYS A 130 17.41 -8.03 -4.36
CA LYS A 130 17.52 -9.41 -4.88
C LYS A 130 16.16 -10.11 -4.91
N ALA A 131 15.36 -9.97 -3.86
CA ALA A 131 14.03 -10.58 -3.77
C ALA A 131 13.09 -10.09 -4.88
N VAL A 132 13.23 -8.83 -5.31
CA VAL A 132 12.46 -8.28 -6.46
C VAL A 132 13.17 -8.45 -7.81
N GLY A 133 14.19 -9.31 -7.91
CA GLY A 133 14.88 -9.65 -9.17
C GLY A 133 15.85 -8.58 -9.71
N LEU A 134 16.33 -7.66 -8.86
CA LEU A 134 17.24 -6.56 -9.26
C LEU A 134 18.67 -6.72 -8.72
N LYS A 135 19.18 -7.97 -8.64
CA LYS A 135 20.52 -8.26 -8.09
C LYS A 135 21.67 -7.51 -8.80
N ASP A 136 21.51 -7.22 -10.10
CA ASP A 136 22.54 -6.61 -10.94
C ASP A 136 22.27 -5.11 -11.21
N ARG A 137 21.35 -4.49 -10.47
CA ARG A 137 20.88 -3.10 -10.67
C ARG A 137 21.07 -2.19 -9.46
N PHE A 138 21.83 -2.59 -8.44
CA PHE A 138 21.97 -1.84 -7.18
C PHE A 138 22.46 -0.41 -7.35
N SER A 139 23.42 -0.19 -8.27
CA SER A 139 24.07 1.11 -8.52
C SER A 139 23.40 1.95 -9.60
N HIS A 140 22.37 1.42 -10.29
CA HIS A 140 21.67 2.16 -11.34
C HIS A 140 20.78 3.25 -10.73
N LYS A 141 20.72 4.39 -11.41
CA LYS A 141 19.78 5.48 -11.12
C LYS A 141 18.42 5.21 -11.80
N PRO A 142 17.34 5.86 -11.36
CA PRO A 142 16.02 5.69 -11.98
C PRO A 142 16.03 5.90 -13.52
N SER A 143 16.78 6.87 -14.02
CA SER A 143 16.92 7.12 -15.47
C SER A 143 17.56 5.99 -16.26
N GLU A 144 18.22 5.04 -15.59
CA GLU A 144 18.90 3.89 -16.21
C GLU A 144 18.07 2.59 -16.06
N LEU A 145 16.85 2.69 -15.53
CA LEU A 145 15.96 1.58 -15.25
C LEU A 145 14.68 1.68 -16.10
N SER A 146 14.18 0.54 -16.57
CA SER A 146 12.85 0.49 -17.19
C SER A 146 11.74 0.79 -16.16
N GLY A 147 10.53 1.13 -16.63
CA GLY A 147 9.38 1.40 -15.76
C GLY A 147 9.11 0.26 -14.77
N GLY A 148 9.07 -0.99 -15.23
CA GLY A 148 8.91 -2.16 -14.36
C GLY A 148 10.06 -2.34 -13.35
N GLN A 149 11.31 -2.00 -13.74
CA GLN A 149 12.45 -2.03 -12.82
C GLN A 149 12.34 -0.92 -11.76
N GLN A 150 11.90 0.29 -12.16
CA GLN A 150 11.65 1.38 -11.21
C GLN A 150 10.54 1.00 -10.21
N GLN A 151 9.46 0.35 -10.68
CA GLN A 151 8.40 -0.13 -9.81
C GLN A 151 8.90 -1.20 -8.83
N ARG A 152 9.75 -2.12 -9.27
CA ARG A 152 10.40 -3.11 -8.39
C ARG A 152 11.30 -2.45 -7.34
N VAL A 153 11.99 -1.34 -7.65
CA VAL A 153 12.74 -0.54 -6.67
C VAL A 153 11.78 0.13 -5.67
N SER A 154 10.65 0.69 -6.15
CA SER A 154 9.61 1.28 -5.28
C SER A 154 9.04 0.24 -4.32
N MET A 155 8.74 -0.98 -4.81
CA MET A 155 8.35 -2.11 -3.97
C MET A 155 9.42 -2.44 -2.92
N ALA A 156 10.66 -2.64 -3.34
CA ALA A 156 11.75 -2.96 -2.43
C ALA A 156 11.87 -1.89 -1.32
N ARG A 157 11.68 -0.61 -1.65
CA ARG A 157 11.67 0.48 -0.68
C ARG A 157 10.50 0.39 0.30
N ALA A 158 9.31 0.01 -0.19
CA ALA A 158 8.12 -0.12 0.65
C ALA A 158 8.26 -1.25 1.69
N PHE A 159 8.87 -2.38 1.31
CA PHE A 159 8.97 -3.58 2.13
C PHE A 159 10.23 -3.65 3.02
N VAL A 160 11.31 -2.91 2.70
CA VAL A 160 12.62 -3.04 3.36
C VAL A 160 12.58 -2.81 4.87
N ASN A 161 11.61 -2.05 5.33
CA ASN A 161 11.46 -1.62 6.73
C ASN A 161 10.60 -2.58 7.57
N ASP A 162 10.16 -3.68 7.00
CA ASP A 162 9.23 -4.62 7.62
C ASP A 162 7.97 -3.92 8.19
N PRO A 163 7.18 -3.20 7.36
CA PRO A 163 6.02 -2.47 7.81
C PRO A 163 4.88 -3.40 8.22
N ALA A 164 3.96 -2.93 9.08
CA ALA A 164 2.75 -3.67 9.43
C ALA A 164 1.72 -3.68 8.29
N VAL A 165 1.74 -2.63 7.45
CA VAL A 165 0.87 -2.49 6.28
C VAL A 165 1.61 -1.84 5.12
N VAL A 166 1.36 -2.33 3.92
CA VAL A 166 1.79 -1.72 2.67
C VAL A 166 0.56 -1.21 1.93
N PHE A 167 0.57 0.07 1.59
CA PHE A 167 -0.40 0.70 0.70
C PHE A 167 0.13 0.68 -0.73
N ALA A 168 -0.68 0.23 -1.67
CA ALA A 168 -0.36 0.20 -3.10
C ALA A 168 -1.42 1.00 -3.86
N ASP A 169 -1.09 2.25 -4.19
CA ASP A 169 -1.99 3.18 -4.88
C ASP A 169 -1.75 3.09 -6.40
N GLU A 170 -2.70 2.46 -7.11
CA GLU A 170 -2.64 2.17 -8.54
C GLU A 170 -1.26 1.59 -8.97
N PRO A 171 -0.78 0.50 -8.31
CA PRO A 171 0.64 0.10 -8.38
C PRO A 171 1.11 -0.32 -9.76
N THR A 172 0.20 -0.54 -10.69
CA THR A 172 0.45 -1.06 -12.04
C THR A 172 -0.04 -0.15 -13.17
N GLY A 173 -0.58 1.02 -12.84
CA GLY A 173 -1.23 1.91 -13.81
C GLY A 173 -0.32 2.45 -14.93
N ASN A 174 1.01 2.30 -14.82
CA ASN A 174 1.99 2.71 -15.83
C ASN A 174 2.74 1.51 -16.47
N LEU A 175 2.23 0.28 -16.32
CA LEU A 175 2.86 -0.94 -16.78
C LEU A 175 2.05 -1.60 -17.88
N ASP A 176 2.71 -2.40 -18.72
CA ASP A 176 2.03 -3.29 -19.64
C ASP A 176 1.37 -4.46 -18.90
N THR A 177 0.43 -5.13 -19.56
CA THR A 177 -0.39 -6.20 -18.95
C THR A 177 0.45 -7.32 -18.32
N LYS A 178 1.49 -7.78 -19.03
CA LYS A 178 2.34 -8.88 -18.55
C LYS A 178 3.10 -8.45 -17.29
N THR A 179 3.73 -7.28 -17.33
CA THR A 179 4.47 -6.73 -16.19
C THR A 179 3.54 -6.44 -15.00
N THR A 180 2.28 -6.05 -15.27
CA THR A 180 1.24 -5.85 -14.26
C THR A 180 1.04 -7.12 -13.41
N PHE A 181 0.78 -8.26 -14.03
CA PHE A 181 0.56 -9.52 -13.30
C PHE A 181 1.83 -9.96 -12.55
N GLU A 182 3.01 -9.91 -13.18
CA GLU A 182 4.28 -10.22 -12.52
C GLU A 182 4.51 -9.36 -11.26
N MET A 183 4.11 -8.09 -11.31
CA MET A 183 4.22 -7.16 -10.18
C MET A 183 3.22 -7.47 -9.08
N MET A 184 1.98 -7.81 -9.45
CA MET A 184 0.94 -8.16 -8.48
C MET A 184 1.25 -9.47 -7.76
N ASP A 185 1.72 -10.49 -8.48
CA ASP A 185 2.20 -11.75 -7.90
C ASP A 185 3.32 -11.47 -6.89
N MET A 186 4.31 -10.69 -7.28
CA MET A 186 5.47 -10.37 -6.44
C MET A 186 5.08 -9.58 -5.18
N ILE A 187 4.19 -8.57 -5.28
CA ILE A 187 3.80 -7.76 -4.12
C ILE A 187 2.97 -8.57 -3.13
N THR A 188 2.06 -9.42 -3.64
CA THR A 188 1.22 -10.28 -2.80
C THR A 188 2.04 -11.40 -2.16
N GLU A 189 2.99 -12.02 -2.88
CA GLU A 189 3.91 -13.01 -2.32
C GLU A 189 4.77 -12.41 -1.20
N LEU A 190 5.35 -11.21 -1.40
CA LEU A 190 6.12 -10.53 -0.37
C LEU A 190 5.29 -10.22 0.87
N ALA A 191 4.05 -9.72 0.71
CA ALA A 191 3.16 -9.42 1.81
C ALA A 191 2.79 -10.68 2.59
N ASN A 192 2.40 -11.76 1.90
CA ASN A 192 2.02 -13.03 2.49
C ASN A 192 3.18 -13.68 3.26
N LYS A 193 4.37 -13.73 2.65
CA LYS A 193 5.58 -14.30 3.26
C LYS A 193 5.94 -13.63 4.59
N ASN A 194 5.76 -12.33 4.66
CA ASN A 194 6.07 -11.54 5.85
C ASN A 194 4.85 -11.33 6.77
N ARG A 195 3.68 -11.90 6.43
CA ARG A 195 2.41 -11.71 7.15
C ARG A 195 2.04 -10.23 7.31
N GLN A 196 2.35 -9.44 6.30
CA GLN A 196 2.04 -8.01 6.24
C GLN A 196 0.65 -7.81 5.64
N THR A 197 -0.06 -6.80 6.10
CA THR A 197 -1.32 -6.40 5.47
C THR A 197 -1.01 -5.62 4.21
N LEU A 198 -1.70 -5.93 3.11
CA LEU A 198 -1.60 -5.19 1.86
C LEU A 198 -2.95 -4.53 1.58
N ILE A 199 -2.95 -3.22 1.32
CA ILE A 199 -4.15 -2.49 0.91
C ILE A 199 -3.88 -1.88 -0.46
N ILE A 200 -4.57 -2.42 -1.47
CA ILE A 200 -4.46 -2.03 -2.87
C ILE A 200 -5.59 -1.04 -3.17
N VAL A 201 -5.28 0.05 -3.83
CA VAL A 201 -6.26 0.98 -4.41
C VAL A 201 -6.22 0.80 -5.91
N THR A 202 -7.34 0.46 -6.51
CA THR A 202 -7.45 0.32 -7.97
C THR A 202 -8.89 0.47 -8.46
N HIS A 203 -9.04 0.69 -9.74
CA HIS A 203 -10.30 0.60 -10.48
C HIS A 203 -10.31 -0.57 -11.49
N ASP A 204 -9.21 -1.35 -11.53
CA ASP A 204 -9.05 -2.51 -12.38
C ASP A 204 -9.54 -3.78 -11.67
N THR A 205 -10.53 -4.45 -12.29
CA THR A 205 -11.16 -5.67 -11.77
C THR A 205 -10.21 -6.86 -11.70
N GLU A 206 -9.21 -6.94 -12.61
CA GLU A 206 -8.23 -8.03 -12.60
C GLU A 206 -7.28 -7.90 -11.42
N ILE A 207 -6.89 -6.66 -11.10
CA ILE A 207 -6.05 -6.36 -9.93
C ILE A 207 -6.84 -6.59 -8.62
N ALA A 208 -8.14 -6.27 -8.61
CA ALA A 208 -8.97 -6.48 -7.44
C ALA A 208 -9.03 -7.96 -6.99
N ARG A 209 -8.92 -8.92 -7.92
CA ARG A 209 -8.91 -10.37 -7.63
C ARG A 209 -7.72 -10.84 -6.79
N TYR A 210 -6.68 -10.03 -6.66
CA TYR A 210 -5.55 -10.32 -5.76
C TYR A 210 -5.89 -10.10 -4.27
N ALA A 211 -7.04 -9.51 -3.97
CA ALA A 211 -7.47 -9.26 -2.60
C ALA A 211 -8.15 -10.49 -1.96
N ASP A 212 -8.08 -10.61 -0.63
CA ASP A 212 -8.93 -11.52 0.15
C ASP A 212 -10.32 -10.89 0.36
N GLN A 213 -10.38 -9.54 0.32
CA GLN A 213 -11.61 -8.78 0.47
C GLN A 213 -11.59 -7.54 -0.42
N ILE A 214 -12.65 -7.34 -1.22
CA ILE A 214 -12.85 -6.14 -2.03
C ILE A 214 -13.86 -5.24 -1.34
N ILE A 215 -13.47 -3.99 -1.11
CA ILE A 215 -14.29 -2.94 -0.51
C ILE A 215 -14.67 -1.96 -1.61
N HIS A 216 -15.94 -2.01 -2.04
CA HIS A 216 -16.45 -1.11 -3.06
C HIS A 216 -16.79 0.24 -2.44
N ILE A 217 -16.15 1.30 -2.98
CA ILE A 217 -16.34 2.67 -2.52
C ILE A 217 -16.98 3.49 -3.64
N ARG A 218 -18.10 4.14 -3.31
CA ARG A 218 -18.83 5.01 -4.21
C ARG A 218 -19.27 6.27 -3.50
N ASP A 219 -18.99 7.44 -4.09
CA ASP A 219 -19.40 8.75 -3.58
C ASP A 219 -19.10 8.95 -2.09
N GLY A 220 -17.92 8.50 -1.65
CA GLY A 220 -17.46 8.63 -0.27
C GLY A 220 -18.05 7.63 0.72
N ASN A 221 -18.85 6.65 0.27
CA ASN A 221 -19.48 5.62 1.10
C ASN A 221 -18.99 4.22 0.76
N ILE A 222 -19.09 3.29 1.70
CA ILE A 222 -18.93 1.86 1.42
C ILE A 222 -20.24 1.34 0.80
N GLU A 223 -20.18 0.95 -0.48
CA GLU A 223 -21.31 0.42 -1.21
C GLU A 223 -21.53 -1.06 -0.88
N SER A 224 -20.46 -1.83 -0.89
CA SER A 224 -20.48 -3.28 -0.56
C SER A 224 -19.09 -3.77 -0.16
N ILE A 225 -19.07 -4.94 0.47
CA ILE A 225 -17.83 -5.66 0.81
C ILE A 225 -18.00 -7.08 0.28
N GLU A 226 -17.04 -7.53 -0.53
CA GLU A 226 -17.00 -8.86 -1.14
C GLU A 226 -15.82 -9.64 -0.57
N GLU A 227 -16.07 -10.83 -0.03
CA GLU A 227 -15.04 -11.77 0.42
C GLU A 227 -14.66 -12.71 -0.74
N LEU A 228 -13.36 -12.80 -1.06
CA LEU A 228 -12.85 -13.72 -2.07
C LEU A 228 -12.18 -14.92 -1.43
N ASN A 229 -12.60 -16.13 -1.80
CA ASN A 229 -12.00 -17.38 -1.34
C ASN A 229 -10.85 -17.79 -2.27
N ARG A 230 -9.68 -17.15 -2.15
CA ARG A 230 -8.50 -17.43 -2.99
C ARG A 230 -8.13 -18.91 -3.06
N LYS A 231 -8.26 -19.65 -1.95
CA LYS A 231 -7.94 -21.09 -1.89
C LYS A 231 -8.83 -21.94 -2.80
N GLU A 232 -10.09 -21.54 -3.02
CA GLU A 232 -10.98 -22.24 -3.94
C GLU A 232 -10.73 -21.87 -5.41
N GLU A 233 -10.28 -20.65 -5.68
CA GLU A 233 -9.92 -20.23 -7.04
C GLU A 233 -8.58 -20.81 -7.50
N GLU A 234 -7.58 -20.88 -6.65
CA GLU A 234 -6.30 -21.56 -6.94
C GLU A 234 -6.54 -23.06 -7.26
N LEU A 235 -7.36 -23.74 -6.45
CA LEU A 235 -7.75 -25.14 -6.67
C LEU A 235 -8.57 -25.36 -7.94
N LYS A 236 -9.39 -24.39 -8.35
CA LYS A 236 -10.15 -24.47 -9.62
C LYS A 236 -9.25 -24.25 -10.83
N ASN A 237 -8.30 -23.32 -10.74
CA ASN A 237 -7.36 -23.05 -11.83
C ASN A 237 -6.35 -24.20 -12.03
N GLU A 238 -5.87 -24.84 -10.97
CA GLU A 238 -5.02 -26.04 -11.06
C GLU A 238 -5.78 -27.24 -11.69
N LYS A 239 -7.07 -27.37 -11.45
CA LYS A 239 -7.92 -28.43 -12.06
C LYS A 239 -8.28 -28.18 -13.52
N LEU A 240 -8.19 -26.95 -14.01
CA LEU A 240 -8.45 -26.59 -15.41
C LEU A 240 -7.19 -26.68 -16.30
N GLN A 241 -6.01 -26.76 -15.69
CA GLN A 241 -4.72 -26.88 -16.39
C GLN A 241 -4.19 -28.35 -16.47
N ASN A 242 -4.86 -29.30 -15.82
CA ASN A 242 -4.64 -30.75 -15.89
C ASN A 242 -5.78 -31.45 -16.65
#